data_2b4a66ed6411c2e600031323adaf68aa
#
_entry.id   2b4a66ed6411c2e600031323adaf68aa
#
_cell.length_a   1.000
_cell.length_b   1.000
_cell.length_c   1.000
_cell.angle_alpha   90.00
_cell.angle_beta   90.00
_cell.angle_gamma   90.00
#
_symmetry.space_group_name_H-M   'P 1'
#
loop_
_entity.id
_entity.type
_entity.pdbx_description
1 polymer ?
#
loop_
_entity_poly.entity_id
_entity_poly.type
_entity_poly.pdbx_seq_one_letter_code
_entity_poly.pdbx_strand_id
1 'polypeptide(L)'
;MTSELTTPDGRYIVVQGRLWRAANPTLSAERKIRYMRELLNGRRALRAAKLSGDEPAIIDARRSIALAQAGLGERGRVWWKDGAPDLNRTLVKNSPYAQWYASLDGGARDAQAA
;
A
#
# COMPACT_ATOMS: atom_id res chain seq x y z
N MET A 1 -11.62 -6.81 14.26
CA MET A 1 -10.42 -6.57 13.44
C MET A 1 -10.72 -6.89 12.00
N THR A 2 -10.54 -5.92 11.14
CA THR A 2 -10.76 -6.11 9.71
C THR A 2 -9.51 -6.69 9.08
N SER A 3 -9.64 -7.86 8.47
CA SER A 3 -8.55 -8.38 7.66
C SER A 3 -8.55 -7.65 6.32
N GLU A 4 -7.36 -7.34 5.84
CA GLU A 4 -7.20 -6.76 4.53
C GLU A 4 -7.56 -7.80 3.46
N LEU A 5 -8.30 -7.37 2.45
CA LEU A 5 -8.61 -8.23 1.32
C LEU A 5 -7.41 -8.23 0.38
N THR A 6 -6.76 -9.39 0.25
CA THR A 6 -5.54 -9.54 -0.55
C THR A 6 -5.82 -10.37 -1.79
N THR A 7 -5.24 -10.00 -2.93
CA THR A 7 -5.36 -10.79 -4.16
C THR A 7 -4.73 -12.17 -3.96
N PRO A 8 -5.19 -13.19 -4.75
CA PRO A 8 -4.70 -14.57 -4.57
C PRO A 8 -3.19 -14.72 -4.68
N ASP A 9 -2.54 -13.90 -5.49
CA ASP A 9 -1.07 -13.93 -5.66
C ASP A 9 -0.33 -13.10 -4.60
N GLY A 10 -1.04 -12.42 -3.71
CA GLY A 10 -0.44 -11.64 -2.64
C GLY A 10 0.15 -10.30 -3.06
N ARG A 11 -0.03 -9.88 -4.30
CA ARG A 11 0.62 -8.66 -4.81
C ARG A 11 -0.09 -7.37 -4.44
N TYR A 12 -1.41 -7.44 -4.24
CA TYR A 12 -2.21 -6.24 -3.98
C TYR A 12 -3.17 -6.47 -2.83
N ILE A 13 -3.46 -5.39 -2.11
CA ILE A 13 -4.60 -5.31 -1.22
C ILE A 13 -5.68 -4.51 -1.91
N VAL A 14 -6.95 -4.83 -1.64
CA VAL A 14 -8.08 -4.12 -2.22
C VAL A 14 -8.71 -3.23 -1.16
N VAL A 15 -8.77 -1.93 -1.46
CA VAL A 15 -9.43 -0.95 -0.59
C VAL A 15 -10.37 -0.13 -1.44
N GLN A 16 -11.64 -0.17 -1.10
CA GLN A 16 -12.69 0.56 -1.82
C GLN A 16 -12.67 0.28 -3.33
N GLY A 17 -12.48 -0.99 -3.69
CA GLY A 17 -12.52 -1.44 -5.08
C GLY A 17 -11.27 -1.14 -5.89
N ARG A 18 -10.20 -0.62 -5.29
CA ARG A 18 -8.94 -0.34 -5.97
C ARG A 18 -7.83 -1.24 -5.46
N LEU A 19 -6.92 -1.55 -6.36
CA LEU A 19 -5.72 -2.31 -6.04
C LEU A 19 -4.65 -1.37 -5.47
N TRP A 20 -4.05 -1.76 -4.35
CA TRP A 20 -2.90 -1.08 -3.75
C TRP A 20 -1.82 -2.12 -3.54
N ARG A 21 -0.62 -1.81 -4.00
CA ARG A 21 0.46 -2.78 -3.94
C ARG A 21 0.78 -3.15 -2.49
N ALA A 22 0.84 -4.46 -2.23
CA ALA A 22 1.17 -5.00 -0.92
C ALA A 22 2.67 -4.91 -0.67
N ALA A 23 3.06 -4.98 0.60
CA ALA A 23 4.46 -5.02 0.97
C ALA A 23 5.12 -6.27 0.42
N ASN A 24 6.43 -6.17 0.11
CA ASN A 24 7.22 -7.29 -0.40
C ASN A 24 7.27 -8.42 0.64
N PRO A 25 6.74 -9.61 0.33
CA PRO A 25 6.70 -10.70 1.30
C PRO A 25 8.07 -11.32 1.58
N THR A 26 9.10 -11.02 0.76
CA THR A 26 10.44 -11.56 0.95
C THR A 26 11.29 -10.71 1.90
N LEU A 27 10.78 -9.58 2.38
CA LEU A 27 11.48 -8.77 3.36
C LEU A 27 11.62 -9.55 4.67
N SER A 28 12.80 -9.43 5.31
CA SER A 28 12.96 -9.96 6.66
C SER A 28 12.02 -9.26 7.62
N ALA A 29 11.66 -9.92 8.71
CA ALA A 29 10.82 -9.31 9.75
C ALA A 29 11.45 -8.03 10.29
N GLU A 30 12.77 -8.03 10.47
CA GLU A 30 13.49 -6.85 10.97
C GLU A 30 13.38 -5.66 10.02
N ARG A 31 13.58 -5.89 8.72
CA ARG A 31 13.47 -4.81 7.73
C ARG A 31 12.04 -4.30 7.63
N LYS A 32 11.07 -5.20 7.65
CA LYS A 32 9.67 -4.82 7.59
C LYS A 32 9.30 -3.93 8.78
N ILE A 33 9.68 -4.32 9.98
CA ILE A 33 9.42 -3.54 11.20
C ILE A 33 10.10 -2.18 11.11
N ARG A 34 11.34 -2.13 10.64
CA ARG A 34 12.08 -0.87 10.49
C ARG A 34 11.37 0.10 9.55
N TYR A 35 10.99 -0.37 8.37
CA TYR A 35 10.31 0.48 7.39
C TYR A 35 8.94 0.92 7.86
N MET A 36 8.19 0.04 8.53
CA MET A 36 6.91 0.41 9.10
C MET A 36 7.03 1.47 10.18
N ARG A 37 8.06 1.36 11.00
CA ARG A 37 8.35 2.38 12.02
C ARG A 37 8.71 3.71 11.38
N GLU A 38 9.57 3.69 10.37
CA GLU A 38 9.95 4.90 9.64
C GLU A 38 8.72 5.55 8.97
N LEU A 39 7.83 4.73 8.43
CA LEU A 39 6.58 5.21 7.82
C LEU A 39 5.70 5.92 8.85
N LEU A 40 5.50 5.33 10.01
CA LEU A 40 4.71 5.94 11.07
C LEU A 40 5.33 7.24 11.56
N ASN A 41 6.66 7.25 11.74
CA ASN A 41 7.38 8.45 12.16
C ASN A 41 7.25 9.56 11.10
N GLY A 42 7.36 9.20 9.83
CA GLY A 42 7.20 10.16 8.73
C GLY A 42 5.79 10.76 8.69
N ARG A 43 4.77 9.94 8.91
CA ARG A 43 3.39 10.43 8.96
C ARG A 43 3.15 11.38 10.12
N ARG A 44 3.71 11.10 11.29
CA ARG A 44 3.64 11.99 12.44
C ARG A 44 4.35 13.32 12.16
N ALA A 45 5.55 13.24 11.59
CA ALA A 45 6.31 14.42 11.22
C ALA A 45 5.57 15.27 10.20
N LEU A 46 4.93 14.65 9.22
CA LEU A 46 4.14 15.36 8.22
C LEU A 46 2.96 16.10 8.84
N ARG A 47 2.25 15.43 9.76
CA ARG A 47 1.14 16.07 10.47
C ARG A 47 1.59 17.28 11.25
N ALA A 48 2.68 17.15 12.02
CA ALA A 48 3.23 18.25 12.81
C ALA A 48 3.68 19.40 11.92
N ALA A 49 4.35 19.09 10.80
CA ALA A 49 4.85 20.10 9.87
C ALA A 49 3.70 20.86 9.20
N LYS A 50 2.62 20.17 8.85
CA LYS A 50 1.44 20.82 8.27
C LYS A 50 0.76 21.75 9.26
N LEU A 51 0.67 21.33 10.51
CA LEU A 51 0.07 22.16 11.56
C LEU A 51 0.86 23.44 11.82
N SER A 52 2.20 23.36 11.74
CA SER A 52 3.06 24.53 11.96
C SER A 52 3.30 25.34 10.68
N GLY A 53 2.90 24.85 9.51
CA GLY A 53 3.15 25.52 8.24
C GLY A 53 4.61 25.53 7.82
N ASP A 54 5.41 24.59 8.30
CA ASP A 54 6.84 24.49 8.03
C ASP A 54 7.07 23.74 6.70
N GLU A 55 7.20 24.49 5.61
CA GLU A 55 7.35 23.89 4.27
C GLU A 55 8.57 22.98 4.13
N PRO A 56 9.78 23.37 4.58
CA PRO A 56 10.90 22.44 4.52
C PRO A 56 10.65 21.14 5.28
N ALA A 57 10.02 21.20 6.43
CA ALA A 57 9.71 20.02 7.22
C ALA A 57 8.66 19.14 6.51
N ILE A 58 7.70 19.74 5.80
CA ILE A 58 6.73 19.00 5.00
C ILE A 58 7.43 18.21 3.90
N ILE A 59 8.37 18.85 3.19
CA ILE A 59 9.13 18.21 2.12
C ILE A 59 9.95 17.04 2.68
N ASP A 60 10.62 17.24 3.79
CA ASP A 60 11.44 16.20 4.42
C ASP A 60 10.58 15.02 4.89
N ALA A 61 9.43 15.29 5.49
CA ALA A 61 8.53 14.25 5.96
C ALA A 61 7.98 13.42 4.78
N ARG A 62 7.59 14.08 3.69
CA ARG A 62 7.11 13.39 2.49
C ARG A 62 8.20 12.50 1.88
N ARG A 63 9.44 12.98 1.88
CA ARG A 63 10.57 12.19 1.39
C ARG A 63 10.79 10.95 2.25
N SER A 64 10.73 11.11 3.57
CA SER A 64 10.88 9.97 4.50
C SER A 64 9.78 8.92 4.29
N ILE A 65 8.54 9.36 4.10
CA ILE A 65 7.42 8.47 3.81
C ILE A 65 7.65 7.72 2.51
N ALA A 66 8.06 8.41 1.46
CA ALA A 66 8.30 7.80 0.15
C ALA A 66 9.41 6.75 0.23
N LEU A 67 10.50 7.05 0.96
CA LEU A 67 11.59 6.10 1.12
C LEU A 67 11.16 4.85 1.89
N ALA A 68 10.36 5.01 2.95
CA ALA A 68 9.85 3.88 3.72
C ALA A 68 8.91 3.01 2.87
N GLN A 69 8.03 3.63 2.09
CA GLN A 69 7.13 2.89 1.20
C GLN A 69 7.90 2.15 0.11
N ALA A 70 8.94 2.77 -0.44
CA ALA A 70 9.81 2.11 -1.42
C ALA A 70 10.53 0.91 -0.78
N GLY A 71 11.01 1.07 0.45
CA GLY A 71 11.66 -0.02 1.17
C GLY A 71 10.72 -1.20 1.42
N LEU A 72 9.46 -0.92 1.72
CA LEU A 72 8.44 -1.97 1.89
C LEU A 72 8.03 -2.63 0.57
N GLY A 73 8.33 -2.02 -0.57
CA GLY A 73 7.89 -2.52 -1.87
C GLY A 73 6.52 -2.04 -2.30
N GLU A 74 5.90 -1.15 -1.52
CA GLU A 74 4.56 -0.61 -1.84
C GLU A 74 4.60 0.46 -2.91
N ARG A 75 5.75 1.06 -3.13
CA ARG A 75 5.96 2.13 -4.11
C ARG A 75 7.26 1.90 -4.86
N GLY A 76 7.42 2.63 -5.97
CA GLY A 76 8.60 2.51 -6.79
C GLY A 76 8.58 1.23 -7.62
N ARG A 77 9.75 0.64 -7.80
CA ARG A 77 9.89 -0.57 -8.61
C ARG A 77 9.12 -1.73 -7.99
N VAL A 78 8.42 -2.49 -8.82
CA VAL A 78 7.71 -3.68 -8.34
C VAL A 78 8.69 -4.70 -7.77
N TRP A 79 8.25 -5.41 -6.72
CA TRP A 79 9.13 -6.38 -6.04
C TRP A 79 9.11 -7.76 -6.69
N TRP A 80 8.15 -8.05 -7.57
CA TRP A 80 8.13 -9.33 -8.30
C TRP A 80 9.00 -9.26 -9.55
N LYS A 81 9.36 -10.45 -10.08
CA LYS A 81 10.33 -10.55 -11.18
C LYS A 81 9.81 -11.29 -12.40
N ASP A 82 8.52 -11.56 -12.47
CA ASP A 82 7.92 -12.33 -13.56
C ASP A 82 7.45 -11.46 -14.73
N GLY A 83 7.73 -10.17 -14.68
CA GLY A 83 7.36 -9.24 -15.75
C GLY A 83 5.93 -8.74 -15.68
N ALA A 84 5.15 -9.14 -14.69
CA ALA A 84 3.78 -8.65 -14.56
C ALA A 84 3.78 -7.13 -14.32
N PRO A 85 2.84 -6.40 -14.97
CA PRO A 85 2.80 -4.95 -14.85
C PRO A 85 2.37 -4.49 -13.47
N ASP A 86 2.68 -3.23 -13.15
CA ASP A 86 2.24 -2.59 -11.92
C ASP A 86 0.81 -2.08 -12.11
N LEU A 87 -0.12 -2.67 -11.37
CA LEU A 87 -1.54 -2.30 -11.42
C LEU A 87 -1.96 -1.45 -10.22
N ASN A 88 -0.99 -0.83 -9.54
CA ASN A 88 -1.28 0.00 -8.37
C ASN A 88 -2.27 1.10 -8.72
N ARG A 89 -3.29 1.27 -7.87
CA ARG A 89 -4.39 2.23 -8.01
C ARG A 89 -5.42 1.90 -9.08
N THR A 90 -5.25 0.83 -9.84
CA THR A 90 -6.23 0.39 -10.83
C THR A 90 -7.49 -0.13 -10.13
N LEU A 91 -8.66 0.15 -10.70
CA LEU A 91 -9.89 -0.45 -10.21
C LEU A 91 -9.82 -1.97 -10.41
N VAL A 92 -10.18 -2.73 -9.39
CA VAL A 92 -10.08 -4.19 -9.45
C VAL A 92 -10.95 -4.77 -10.58
N LYS A 93 -12.09 -4.15 -10.87
CA LYS A 93 -12.98 -4.60 -11.96
C LYS A 93 -12.34 -4.42 -13.35
N ASN A 94 -11.32 -3.58 -13.46
CA ASN A 94 -10.60 -3.33 -14.72
C ASN A 94 -9.25 -4.05 -14.74
N SER A 95 -9.07 -5.05 -13.90
CA SER A 95 -7.81 -5.77 -13.75
C SER A 95 -8.00 -7.26 -13.99
N PRO A 96 -6.90 -8.03 -14.09
CA PRO A 96 -6.98 -9.49 -14.16
C PRO A 96 -7.64 -10.14 -12.95
N TYR A 97 -7.83 -9.42 -11.86
CA TYR A 97 -8.47 -9.93 -10.64
C TYR A 97 -9.99 -9.71 -10.62
N ALA A 98 -10.56 -9.20 -11.70
CA ALA A 98 -11.99 -8.86 -11.75
C ALA A 98 -12.89 -10.05 -11.44
N GLN A 99 -12.61 -11.20 -12.04
CA GLN A 99 -13.39 -12.41 -11.81
C GLN A 99 -13.29 -12.91 -10.38
N TRP A 100 -12.08 -12.91 -9.83
CA TRP A 100 -11.86 -13.27 -8.44
C TRP A 100 -12.67 -12.38 -7.51
N TYR A 101 -12.58 -11.07 -7.73
CA TYR A 101 -13.29 -10.10 -6.90
C TYR A 101 -14.80 -10.27 -6.98
N ALA A 102 -15.31 -10.51 -8.19
CA ALA A 102 -16.75 -10.75 -8.41
C ALA A 102 -17.23 -12.05 -7.75
N SER A 103 -16.35 -13.03 -7.56
CA SER A 103 -16.69 -14.30 -6.93
C SER A 103 -16.77 -14.23 -5.41
N LEU A 104 -16.30 -13.16 -4.80
CA LEU A 104 -16.36 -12.99 -3.35
C LEU A 104 -17.80 -12.77 -2.90
N ASP A 105 -18.10 -13.13 -1.66
CA ASP A 105 -19.45 -12.90 -1.13
C ASP A 105 -19.70 -11.38 -1.00
N GLY A 106 -20.99 -10.99 -1.01
CA GLY A 106 -21.38 -9.59 -0.98
C GLY A 106 -20.84 -8.84 0.22
N GLY A 107 -20.72 -9.50 1.38
CA GLY A 107 -20.22 -8.86 2.59
C GLY A 107 -18.77 -8.39 2.45
N ALA A 108 -17.90 -9.22 1.86
CA ALA A 108 -16.50 -8.86 1.67
C ALA A 108 -16.35 -7.67 0.70
N ARG A 109 -17.12 -7.69 -0.39
CA ARG A 109 -17.09 -6.59 -1.37
C ARG A 109 -17.68 -5.30 -0.81
N ASP A 110 -18.75 -5.40 -0.05
CA ASP A 110 -19.41 -4.24 0.54
C ASP A 110 -18.49 -3.57 1.57
N ALA A 111 -17.75 -4.36 2.34
CA ALA A 111 -16.79 -3.82 3.29
C ALA A 111 -15.69 -3.02 2.58
N GLN A 112 -15.33 -3.40 1.35
CA GLN A 112 -14.33 -2.68 0.56
C GLN A 112 -14.92 -1.48 -0.17
N ALA A 113 -16.22 -1.49 -0.45
CA ALA A 113 -16.88 -0.42 -1.18
C ALA A 113 -17.20 0.80 -0.29
N ALA A 114 -17.32 0.58 1.00
CA ALA A 114 -17.59 1.66 1.96
C ALA A 114 -16.35 2.49 2.23
#